data_400ce323ab6073f41af1ba63be18c9ca
#
_entry.id   400ce323ab6073f41af1ba63be18c9ca
#
_cell.length_a   1.000
_cell.length_b   1.000
_cell.length_c   1.000
_cell.angle_alpha   90.00
_cell.angle_beta   90.00
_cell.angle_gamma   90.00
#
_symmetry.space_group_name_H-M   'P 1'
#
loop_
_entity.id
_entity.type
_entity.pdbx_description
1 polymer ?
#
loop_
_entity_poly.entity_id
_entity_poly.type
_entity_poly.pdbx_seq_one_letter_code
_entity_poly.pdbx_strand_id
1 'polypeptide(L)'
;AGASTRFAAGAKQLATVDGTPLVAIAVQAAVSAGCFAEVIVVAGAVSLASVVPEGVRVIENPDWASGQASSLQAGIEVARSAGAGAVVVGLADQPGVTAEDWRLISQAETQLPIVVATYGGVRGNPVRLGSEIWDELPKEGDEGARVLLRRRSDLVTAVACRGDASDVDTLEDLDRWNSSTPSK
;
A
#
# COMPACT_ATOMS: atom_id res chain seq x y z
N ALA A 1 4.79 -1.20 -7.38
CA ALA A 1 5.11 -1.51 -8.76
C ALA A 1 6.51 -1.03 -9.22
N GLY A 2 7.53 -0.94 -8.43
CA GLY A 2 8.88 -0.49 -8.81
C GLY A 2 9.81 -1.65 -9.19
N ALA A 3 10.92 -1.35 -9.92
CA ALA A 3 11.93 -2.31 -10.35
C ALA A 3 12.83 -2.84 -9.22
N SER A 4 12.66 -2.39 -7.97
CA SER A 4 13.43 -2.84 -6.79
C SER A 4 14.96 -2.83 -7.02
N THR A 5 15.50 -1.81 -7.66
CA THR A 5 16.89 -1.75 -8.12
C THR A 5 17.93 -1.89 -7.01
N ARG A 6 17.55 -1.66 -5.76
CA ARG A 6 18.43 -1.82 -4.57
C ARG A 6 18.33 -3.22 -3.94
N PHE A 7 17.39 -4.05 -4.37
CA PHE A 7 17.19 -5.38 -3.82
C PHE A 7 17.96 -6.41 -4.65
N ALA A 8 19.13 -6.83 -4.18
CA ALA A 8 20.06 -7.69 -4.94
C ALA A 8 19.51 -9.09 -5.28
N ALA A 9 18.43 -9.54 -4.65
CA ALA A 9 17.86 -10.88 -4.81
C ALA A 9 16.69 -10.96 -5.81
N GLY A 10 16.46 -9.94 -6.65
CA GLY A 10 15.39 -9.96 -7.66
C GLY A 10 14.23 -9.03 -7.30
N ALA A 11 12.99 -9.42 -7.62
CA ALA A 11 11.81 -8.60 -7.34
C ALA A 11 11.51 -8.59 -5.82
N LYS A 12 11.72 -7.46 -5.17
CA LYS A 12 11.49 -7.22 -3.74
C LYS A 12 10.13 -7.75 -3.26
N GLN A 13 9.09 -7.56 -4.05
CA GLN A 13 7.71 -7.97 -3.72
C GLN A 13 7.56 -9.49 -3.56
N LEU A 14 8.46 -10.27 -4.16
CA LEU A 14 8.50 -11.74 -4.10
C LEU A 14 9.46 -12.26 -3.01
N ALA A 15 10.25 -11.39 -2.36
CA ALA A 15 11.06 -11.78 -1.21
C ALA A 15 10.16 -12.27 -0.07
N THR A 16 10.63 -13.25 0.71
CA THR A 16 9.78 -13.94 1.68
C THR A 16 10.17 -13.66 3.12
N VAL A 17 9.18 -13.46 3.96
CA VAL A 17 9.27 -13.53 5.42
C VAL A 17 8.57 -14.82 5.85
N ASP A 18 9.29 -15.71 6.55
CA ASP A 18 8.82 -17.05 6.94
C ASP A 18 8.20 -17.86 5.77
N GLY A 19 8.83 -17.77 4.59
CA GLY A 19 8.37 -18.45 3.37
C GLY A 19 7.18 -17.81 2.66
N THR A 20 6.61 -16.72 3.18
CA THR A 20 5.49 -16.00 2.58
C THR A 20 5.98 -14.74 1.86
N PRO A 21 5.65 -14.51 0.57
CA PRO A 21 6.03 -13.31 -0.16
C PRO A 21 5.53 -12.02 0.52
N LEU A 22 6.34 -10.96 0.51
CA LEU A 22 6.00 -9.66 1.11
C LEU A 22 4.65 -9.14 0.59
N VAL A 23 4.42 -9.22 -0.73
CA VAL A 23 3.14 -8.80 -1.31
C VAL A 23 1.96 -9.63 -0.77
N ALA A 24 2.14 -10.93 -0.55
CA ALA A 24 1.08 -11.79 -0.02
C ALA A 24 0.74 -11.41 1.43
N ILE A 25 1.74 -11.10 2.26
CA ILE A 25 1.56 -10.65 3.64
C ILE A 25 0.76 -9.33 3.67
N ALA A 26 1.19 -8.32 2.91
CA ALA A 26 0.54 -7.02 2.87
C ALA A 26 -0.91 -7.11 2.35
N VAL A 27 -1.13 -7.89 1.29
CA VAL A 27 -2.47 -8.10 0.71
C VAL A 27 -3.38 -8.89 1.66
N GLN A 28 -2.84 -9.93 2.33
CA GLN A 28 -3.60 -10.70 3.31
C GLN A 28 -4.07 -9.82 4.49
N ALA A 29 -3.25 -8.86 4.94
CA ALA A 29 -3.65 -7.90 5.97
C ALA A 29 -4.83 -7.04 5.50
N ALA A 30 -4.79 -6.52 4.26
CA ALA A 30 -5.90 -5.76 3.69
C ALA A 30 -7.18 -6.60 3.53
N VAL A 31 -7.08 -7.83 3.04
CA VAL A 31 -8.21 -8.75 2.91
C VAL A 31 -8.82 -9.07 4.29
N SER A 32 -7.96 -9.36 5.28
CA SER A 32 -8.37 -9.69 6.65
C SER A 32 -9.01 -8.52 7.40
N ALA A 33 -8.84 -7.29 6.93
CA ALA A 33 -9.56 -6.13 7.47
C ALA A 33 -11.08 -6.27 7.30
N GLY A 34 -11.56 -6.94 6.25
CA GLY A 34 -12.96 -7.29 6.03
C GLY A 34 -13.89 -6.09 5.81
N CYS A 35 -13.35 -4.93 5.42
CA CYS A 35 -14.09 -3.68 5.29
C CYS A 35 -14.06 -3.07 3.87
N PHE A 36 -13.43 -3.75 2.93
CA PHE A 36 -13.32 -3.31 1.53
C PHE A 36 -14.27 -4.08 0.62
N ALA A 37 -14.89 -3.39 -0.32
CA ALA A 37 -15.71 -4.03 -1.36
C ALA A 37 -14.84 -4.86 -2.32
N GLU A 38 -13.63 -4.40 -2.60
CA GLU A 38 -12.65 -5.07 -3.45
C GLU A 38 -11.23 -4.75 -2.97
N VAL A 39 -10.31 -5.71 -3.08
CA VAL A 39 -8.87 -5.50 -2.90
C VAL A 39 -8.20 -5.66 -4.26
N ILE A 40 -7.43 -4.64 -4.66
CA ILE A 40 -6.77 -4.56 -5.96
C ILE A 40 -5.25 -4.48 -5.74
N VAL A 41 -4.51 -5.29 -6.45
CA VAL A 41 -3.05 -5.22 -6.52
C VAL A 41 -2.64 -4.67 -7.88
N VAL A 42 -1.88 -3.58 -7.87
CA VAL A 42 -1.31 -3.00 -9.09
C VAL A 42 0.08 -3.58 -9.29
N ALA A 43 0.21 -4.48 -10.25
CA ALA A 43 1.49 -5.07 -10.65
C ALA A 43 2.21 -4.16 -11.66
N GLY A 44 3.53 -4.27 -11.72
CA GLY A 44 4.37 -3.51 -12.63
C GLY A 44 5.42 -4.41 -13.29
N ALA A 45 6.68 -4.31 -12.86
CA ALA A 45 7.81 -5.04 -13.44
C ALA A 45 7.69 -6.58 -13.37
N VAL A 46 6.89 -7.11 -12.44
CA VAL A 46 6.71 -8.56 -12.26
C VAL A 46 5.23 -8.90 -12.12
N SER A 47 4.84 -10.06 -12.61
CA SER A 47 3.50 -10.60 -12.39
C SER A 47 3.35 -11.08 -10.96
N LEU A 48 2.23 -10.74 -10.34
CA LEU A 48 1.92 -11.05 -8.94
C LEU A 48 0.71 -12.00 -8.80
N ALA A 49 0.07 -12.38 -9.90
CA ALA A 49 -1.18 -13.13 -9.90
C ALA A 49 -1.09 -14.50 -9.18
N SER A 50 0.09 -15.15 -9.23
CA SER A 50 0.29 -16.47 -8.60
C SER A 50 0.62 -16.42 -7.10
N VAL A 51 0.86 -15.23 -6.55
CA VAL A 51 1.33 -15.07 -5.15
C VAL A 51 0.37 -14.27 -4.28
N VAL A 52 -0.70 -13.70 -4.86
CA VAL A 52 -1.74 -13.01 -4.09
C VAL A 52 -2.86 -13.99 -3.71
N PRO A 53 -3.60 -13.74 -2.62
CA PRO A 53 -4.74 -14.55 -2.21
C PRO A 53 -5.83 -14.64 -3.29
N GLU A 54 -6.58 -15.74 -3.29
CA GLU A 54 -7.75 -15.90 -4.16
C GLU A 54 -8.80 -14.80 -3.89
N GLY A 55 -9.48 -14.34 -4.94
CA GLY A 55 -10.45 -13.24 -4.86
C GLY A 55 -9.87 -11.84 -4.93
N VAL A 56 -8.54 -11.70 -4.91
CA VAL A 56 -7.86 -10.42 -5.10
C VAL A 56 -7.69 -10.14 -6.60
N ARG A 57 -8.10 -8.96 -7.02
CA ARG A 57 -7.93 -8.52 -8.40
C ARG A 57 -6.52 -8.00 -8.63
N VAL A 58 -5.82 -8.57 -9.59
CA VAL A 58 -4.51 -8.05 -10.04
C VAL A 58 -4.72 -7.30 -11.35
N ILE A 59 -4.21 -6.07 -11.41
CA ILE A 59 -4.14 -5.28 -12.64
C ILE A 59 -2.68 -4.97 -12.97
N GLU A 60 -2.34 -4.94 -14.24
CA GLU A 60 -1.01 -4.59 -14.70
C GLU A 60 -0.94 -3.11 -15.06
N ASN A 61 0.12 -2.45 -14.61
CA ASN A 61 0.43 -1.09 -15.01
C ASN A 61 1.61 -1.12 -16.00
N PRO A 62 1.40 -0.94 -17.31
CA PRO A 62 2.49 -0.92 -18.28
C PRO A 62 3.45 0.26 -18.08
N ASP A 63 2.96 1.36 -17.48
CA ASP A 63 3.71 2.59 -17.26
C ASP A 63 4.43 2.63 -15.91
N TRP A 64 4.60 1.46 -15.26
CA TRP A 64 5.22 1.36 -13.93
C TRP A 64 6.60 2.05 -13.82
N ALA A 65 7.34 2.13 -14.94
CA ALA A 65 8.66 2.75 -15.00
C ALA A 65 8.62 4.29 -14.84
N SER A 66 7.46 4.92 -15.04
CA SER A 66 7.27 6.36 -14.82
C SER A 66 7.12 6.74 -13.35
N GLY A 67 7.18 5.76 -12.43
CA GLY A 67 7.17 5.96 -10.99
C GLY A 67 5.89 5.49 -10.29
N GLN A 68 5.89 5.63 -8.95
CA GLN A 68 4.80 5.15 -8.08
C GLN A 68 3.46 5.83 -8.40
N ALA A 69 3.47 7.07 -8.86
CA ALA A 69 2.26 7.82 -9.19
C ALA A 69 1.45 7.15 -10.30
N SER A 70 2.09 6.58 -11.33
CA SER A 70 1.39 5.86 -12.41
C SER A 70 0.61 4.65 -11.90
N SER A 71 1.18 3.92 -10.93
CA SER A 71 0.49 2.77 -10.32
C SER A 71 -0.67 3.19 -9.42
N LEU A 72 -0.53 4.32 -8.72
CA LEU A 72 -1.62 4.92 -7.97
C LEU A 72 -2.77 5.31 -8.93
N GLN A 73 -2.46 5.97 -10.04
CA GLN A 73 -3.46 6.35 -11.05
C GLN A 73 -4.17 5.13 -11.65
N ALA A 74 -3.45 4.06 -11.96
CA ALA A 74 -4.05 2.83 -12.47
C ALA A 74 -5.08 2.23 -11.49
N GLY A 75 -4.76 2.22 -10.18
CA GLY A 75 -5.69 1.79 -9.13
C GLY A 75 -6.89 2.73 -8.98
N ILE A 76 -6.67 4.04 -9.03
CA ILE A 76 -7.72 5.07 -8.97
C ILE A 76 -8.70 4.93 -10.14
N GLU A 77 -8.21 4.67 -11.36
CA GLU A 77 -9.08 4.53 -12.53
C GLU A 77 -10.02 3.33 -12.41
N VAL A 78 -9.52 2.20 -11.88
CA VAL A 78 -10.37 1.05 -11.59
C VAL A 78 -11.42 1.39 -10.53
N ALA A 79 -11.02 2.05 -9.45
CA ALA A 79 -11.95 2.46 -8.38
C ALA A 79 -13.00 3.46 -8.90
N ARG A 80 -12.60 4.43 -9.74
CA ARG A 80 -13.48 5.38 -10.39
C ARG A 80 -14.52 4.68 -11.27
N SER A 81 -14.08 3.73 -12.08
CA SER A 81 -14.94 2.93 -12.97
C SER A 81 -15.93 2.07 -12.18
N ALA A 82 -15.57 1.65 -10.97
CA ALA A 82 -16.44 0.92 -10.05
C ALA A 82 -17.38 1.83 -9.23
N GLY A 83 -17.30 3.16 -9.39
CA GLY A 83 -18.11 4.12 -8.62
C GLY A 83 -17.72 4.22 -7.14
N ALA A 84 -16.48 3.88 -6.78
CA ALA A 84 -16.01 3.97 -5.41
C ALA A 84 -15.92 5.43 -4.94
N GLY A 85 -16.36 5.70 -3.69
CA GLY A 85 -16.26 7.02 -3.07
C GLY A 85 -14.88 7.28 -2.42
N ALA A 86 -14.09 6.25 -2.18
CA ALA A 86 -12.74 6.35 -1.63
C ALA A 86 -11.91 5.11 -1.96
N VAL A 87 -10.59 5.24 -1.88
CA VAL A 87 -9.63 4.11 -1.87
C VAL A 87 -8.76 4.18 -0.63
N VAL A 88 -8.30 3.01 -0.16
CA VAL A 88 -7.25 2.92 0.85
C VAL A 88 -6.03 2.31 0.20
N VAL A 89 -4.91 3.01 0.25
CA VAL A 89 -3.67 2.68 -0.45
C VAL A 89 -2.61 2.25 0.56
N GLY A 90 -1.99 1.11 0.32
CA GLY A 90 -0.83 0.61 1.07
C GLY A 90 0.29 0.15 0.15
N LEU A 91 1.42 -0.23 0.73
CA LEU A 91 2.60 -0.69 0.02
C LEU A 91 2.84 -2.18 0.27
N ALA A 92 3.31 -2.88 -0.77
CA ALA A 92 3.55 -4.33 -0.73
C ALA A 92 4.82 -4.72 0.03
N ASP A 93 5.63 -3.75 0.43
CA ASP A 93 6.92 -3.92 1.13
C ASP A 93 6.87 -3.53 2.62
N GLN A 94 5.65 -3.39 3.17
CA GLN A 94 5.40 -3.06 4.58
C GLN A 94 4.68 -4.22 5.28
N PRO A 95 5.37 -5.33 5.60
CA PRO A 95 4.74 -6.54 6.14
C PRO A 95 4.17 -6.36 7.55
N GLY A 96 4.57 -5.32 8.28
CA GLY A 96 4.09 -5.04 9.63
C GLY A 96 2.81 -4.21 9.71
N VAL A 97 2.25 -3.76 8.59
CA VAL A 97 0.93 -3.10 8.56
C VAL A 97 -0.16 -4.15 8.78
N THR A 98 -0.93 -4.00 9.84
CA THR A 98 -1.91 -5.01 10.28
C THR A 98 -3.29 -4.82 9.67
N ALA A 99 -4.14 -5.86 9.72
CA ALA A 99 -5.54 -5.76 9.33
C ALA A 99 -6.31 -4.70 10.14
N GLU A 100 -5.94 -4.50 11.42
CA GLU A 100 -6.52 -3.45 12.27
C GLU A 100 -6.15 -2.06 11.77
N ASP A 101 -4.91 -1.84 11.35
CA ASP A 101 -4.48 -0.54 10.81
C ASP A 101 -5.28 -0.20 9.54
N TRP A 102 -5.47 -1.19 8.63
CA TRP A 102 -6.32 -1.02 7.45
C TRP A 102 -7.76 -0.64 7.82
N ARG A 103 -8.33 -1.30 8.84
CA ARG A 103 -9.69 -1.04 9.31
C ARG A 103 -9.81 0.35 9.93
N LEU A 104 -8.88 0.74 10.80
CA LEU A 104 -8.85 2.07 11.43
C LEU A 104 -8.83 3.19 10.39
N ILE A 105 -8.00 3.06 9.36
CA ILE A 105 -7.90 4.05 8.29
C ILE A 105 -9.16 4.08 7.42
N SER A 106 -9.69 2.90 7.07
CA SER A 106 -10.92 2.80 6.26
C SER A 106 -12.13 3.41 6.95
N GLN A 107 -12.28 3.17 8.25
CA GLN A 107 -13.47 3.52 9.03
C GLN A 107 -13.32 4.83 9.83
N ALA A 108 -12.22 5.56 9.68
CA ALA A 108 -12.00 6.80 10.41
C ALA A 108 -13.13 7.81 10.17
N GLU A 109 -13.75 8.26 11.26
CA GLU A 109 -14.80 9.26 11.23
C GLU A 109 -14.20 10.66 11.04
N THR A 110 -14.36 11.21 9.85
CA THR A 110 -13.88 12.55 9.50
C THR A 110 -14.60 13.05 8.25
N GLN A 111 -14.75 14.38 8.15
CA GLN A 111 -15.22 15.04 6.95
C GLN A 111 -14.08 15.38 5.98
N LEU A 112 -12.82 15.16 6.37
CA LEU A 112 -11.69 15.44 5.52
C LEU A 112 -11.42 14.27 4.55
N PRO A 113 -11.08 14.57 3.29
CA PRO A 113 -10.94 13.57 2.23
C PRO A 113 -9.71 12.67 2.38
N ILE A 114 -8.75 13.03 3.21
CA ILE A 114 -7.52 12.25 3.38
C ILE A 114 -7.42 11.77 4.82
N VAL A 115 -7.21 10.46 4.99
CA VAL A 115 -6.85 9.87 6.30
C VAL A 115 -5.50 9.18 6.16
N VAL A 116 -4.56 9.50 7.05
CA VAL A 116 -3.22 8.93 7.04
C VAL A 116 -2.93 8.19 8.35
N ALA A 117 -2.37 6.99 8.24
CA ALA A 117 -1.86 6.26 9.40
C ALA A 117 -0.64 6.98 10.01
N THR A 118 -0.53 6.91 11.34
CA THR A 118 0.68 7.35 12.04
C THR A 118 1.16 6.27 13.00
N TYR A 119 2.47 6.06 13.02
CA TYR A 119 3.16 5.10 13.87
C TYR A 119 4.17 5.87 14.72
N GLY A 120 3.96 5.92 16.03
CA GLY A 120 4.77 6.77 16.91
C GLY A 120 4.76 8.26 16.53
N GLY A 121 3.68 8.74 15.91
CA GLY A 121 3.55 10.13 15.44
C GLY A 121 4.12 10.40 14.04
N VAL A 122 4.76 9.42 13.40
CA VAL A 122 5.28 9.53 12.02
C VAL A 122 4.22 9.04 11.04
N ARG A 123 3.94 9.85 9.99
CA ARG A 123 2.98 9.48 8.93
C ARG A 123 3.50 8.30 8.09
N GLY A 124 2.61 7.34 7.81
CA GLY A 124 2.89 6.16 7.01
C GLY A 124 1.67 5.69 6.21
N ASN A 125 1.75 4.50 5.65
CA ASN A 125 0.60 3.83 5.05
C ASN A 125 -0.09 2.94 6.10
N PRO A 126 -1.38 2.56 5.85
CA PRO A 126 -2.19 2.92 4.70
C PRO A 126 -2.71 4.36 4.73
N VAL A 127 -3.13 4.85 3.55
CA VAL A 127 -3.72 6.18 3.37
C VAL A 127 -5.07 6.04 2.67
N ARG A 128 -6.15 6.61 3.26
CA ARG A 128 -7.45 6.74 2.59
C ARG A 128 -7.49 8.03 1.80
N LEU A 129 -7.96 7.95 0.55
CA LEU A 129 -8.10 9.05 -0.39
C LEU A 129 -9.55 9.09 -0.89
N GLY A 130 -10.30 10.11 -0.53
CA GLY A 130 -11.66 10.37 -1.02
C GLY A 130 -11.66 10.70 -2.51
N SER A 131 -12.75 10.39 -3.18
CA SER A 131 -12.86 10.59 -4.65
C SER A 131 -12.75 12.05 -5.07
N GLU A 132 -13.12 12.99 -4.20
CA GLU A 132 -13.08 14.43 -4.44
C GLU A 132 -11.67 14.99 -4.66
N ILE A 133 -10.61 14.27 -4.22
CA ILE A 133 -9.21 14.74 -4.39
C ILE A 133 -8.42 13.93 -5.43
N TRP A 134 -9.03 12.95 -6.09
CA TRP A 134 -8.30 12.08 -7.02
C TRP A 134 -7.70 12.82 -8.20
N ASP A 135 -8.35 13.89 -8.66
CA ASP A 135 -7.86 14.70 -9.78
C ASP A 135 -6.66 15.59 -9.40
N GLU A 136 -6.42 15.81 -8.08
CA GLU A 136 -5.26 16.52 -7.56
C GLU A 136 -4.03 15.60 -7.36
N LEU A 137 -4.21 14.27 -7.46
CA LEU A 137 -3.11 13.31 -7.31
C LEU A 137 -2.10 13.42 -8.47
N PRO A 138 -0.78 13.27 -8.18
CA PRO A 138 0.24 13.31 -9.22
C PRO A 138 0.04 12.17 -10.22
N LYS A 139 0.32 12.44 -11.49
CA LYS A 139 0.22 11.44 -12.58
C LYS A 139 1.55 10.73 -12.83
N GLU A 140 2.66 11.34 -12.44
CA GLU A 140 4.02 10.86 -12.67
C GLU A 140 4.90 11.08 -11.42
N GLY A 141 6.02 10.35 -11.34
CA GLY A 141 7.02 10.47 -10.28
C GLY A 141 6.87 9.43 -9.17
N ASP A 142 7.88 9.39 -8.30
CA ASP A 142 8.05 8.31 -7.32
C ASP A 142 7.40 8.57 -5.96
N GLU A 143 6.87 9.76 -5.73
CA GLU A 143 6.35 10.11 -4.41
C GLU A 143 4.86 9.77 -4.20
N GLY A 144 4.14 9.34 -5.26
CA GLY A 144 2.74 8.96 -5.18
C GLY A 144 1.87 10.03 -4.50
N ALA A 145 1.02 9.61 -3.55
CA ALA A 145 0.15 10.53 -2.81
C ALA A 145 0.90 11.47 -1.85
N ARG A 146 2.17 11.21 -1.50
CA ARG A 146 2.93 12.01 -0.51
C ARG A 146 3.03 13.49 -0.89
N VAL A 147 3.10 13.80 -2.20
CA VAL A 147 3.13 15.19 -2.70
C VAL A 147 1.86 15.93 -2.28
N LEU A 148 0.70 15.30 -2.48
CA LEU A 148 -0.59 15.89 -2.13
C LEU A 148 -0.72 16.07 -0.61
N LEU A 149 -0.36 15.07 0.17
CA LEU A 149 -0.41 15.11 1.63
C LEU A 149 0.43 16.26 2.22
N ARG A 150 1.54 16.61 1.58
CA ARG A 150 2.37 17.77 2.00
C ARG A 150 1.75 19.11 1.61
N ARG A 151 1.19 19.20 0.40
CA ARG A 151 0.57 20.43 -0.11
C ARG A 151 -0.75 20.75 0.55
N ARG A 152 -1.54 19.72 0.85
CA ARG A 152 -2.91 19.83 1.37
C ARG A 152 -3.00 19.25 2.77
N SER A 153 -2.10 19.66 3.66
CA SER A 153 -2.13 19.23 5.07
C SER A 153 -3.41 19.65 5.81
N ASP A 154 -4.11 20.65 5.30
CA ASP A 154 -5.44 21.11 5.72
C ASP A 154 -6.55 20.07 5.48
N LEU A 155 -6.36 19.15 4.55
CA LEU A 155 -7.31 18.09 4.18
C LEU A 155 -7.01 16.72 4.85
N VAL A 156 -6.05 16.66 5.77
CA VAL A 156 -5.53 15.42 6.32
C VAL A 156 -5.96 15.19 7.77
N THR A 157 -6.64 14.07 8.02
CA THR A 157 -6.82 13.50 9.36
C THR A 157 -5.75 12.44 9.61
N ALA A 158 -5.04 12.55 10.73
CA ALA A 158 -4.06 11.56 11.17
C ALA A 158 -4.69 10.59 12.19
N VAL A 159 -4.48 9.29 11.99
CA VAL A 159 -4.99 8.23 12.86
C VAL A 159 -3.83 7.39 13.39
N ALA A 160 -3.76 7.23 14.71
CA ALA A 160 -2.72 6.42 15.34
C ALA A 160 -2.96 4.93 15.10
N CYS A 161 -1.97 4.27 14.52
CA CYS A 161 -1.94 2.85 14.24
C CYS A 161 -0.90 2.15 15.13
N ARG A 162 -1.01 0.83 15.27
CA ARG A 162 -0.19 0.03 16.18
C ARG A 162 0.78 -0.91 15.49
N GLY A 163 0.62 -1.15 14.21
CA GLY A 163 1.52 -1.97 13.41
C GLY A 163 2.88 -1.32 13.20
N ASP A 164 3.62 -1.84 12.25
CA ASP A 164 4.92 -1.31 11.82
C ASP A 164 4.89 -1.02 10.31
N ALA A 165 5.06 0.24 9.94
CA ALA A 165 5.11 0.69 8.54
C ALA A 165 6.54 0.79 8.00
N SER A 166 7.49 0.08 8.60
CA SER A 166 8.86 -0.01 8.09
C SER A 166 8.91 -0.74 6.75
N ASP A 167 9.57 -0.13 5.77
CA ASP A 167 9.78 -0.74 4.46
C ASP A 167 10.88 -1.82 4.56
N VAL A 168 10.71 -2.92 3.82
CA VAL A 168 11.78 -3.90 3.58
C VAL A 168 12.51 -3.48 2.31
N ASP A 169 13.58 -2.70 2.41
CA ASP A 169 14.33 -2.15 1.27
C ASP A 169 15.60 -2.91 0.93
N THR A 170 16.15 -3.66 1.89
CA THR A 170 17.40 -4.40 1.79
C THR A 170 17.26 -5.85 2.26
N LEU A 171 18.27 -6.69 1.97
CA LEU A 171 18.34 -8.05 2.52
C LEU A 171 18.49 -8.02 4.05
N GLU A 172 19.17 -7.02 4.60
CA GLU A 172 19.32 -6.85 6.04
C GLU A 172 17.96 -6.55 6.71
N ASP A 173 17.09 -5.74 6.08
CA ASP A 173 15.74 -5.52 6.57
C ASP A 173 14.95 -6.82 6.57
N LEU A 174 15.06 -7.61 5.49
CA LEU A 174 14.38 -8.90 5.37
C LEU A 174 14.86 -9.89 6.45
N ASP A 175 16.16 -9.97 6.71
CA ASP A 175 16.75 -10.82 7.76
C ASP A 175 16.27 -10.39 9.15
N ARG A 176 16.11 -9.09 9.38
CA ARG A 176 15.57 -8.55 10.63
C ARG A 176 14.12 -9.00 10.86
N TRP A 177 13.29 -8.98 9.83
CA TRP A 177 11.93 -9.49 9.90
C TRP A 177 11.87 -10.99 10.17
N ASN A 178 12.67 -11.79 9.47
CA ASN A 178 12.76 -13.24 9.68
C ASN A 178 13.25 -13.61 11.09
N SER A 179 14.13 -12.78 11.67
CA SER A 179 14.69 -13.02 13.02
C SER A 179 13.74 -12.59 14.15
N SER A 180 12.80 -11.70 13.87
CA SER A 180 11.85 -11.13 14.86
C SER A 180 10.59 -11.98 15.01
N THR A 181 10.33 -12.90 14.09
CA THR A 181 9.17 -13.79 14.15
C THR A 181 9.55 -15.00 15.02
N PRO A 182 8.87 -15.24 16.17
CA PRO A 182 9.16 -16.40 17.01
C PRO A 182 8.87 -17.68 16.22
N SER A 183 9.86 -18.58 16.12
CA SER A 183 9.67 -19.91 15.53
C SER A 183 8.48 -20.61 16.20
N LYS A 184 7.52 -21.05 15.39
CA LYS A 184 6.37 -21.84 15.87
C LYS A 184 6.79 -23.25 16.23
#